data_00ae498e6afce530275a5cb90142dd47
#
_entry.id   00ae498e6afce530275a5cb90142dd47
#
_cell.length_a   1.000
_cell.length_b   1.000
_cell.length_c   1.000
_cell.angle_alpha   90.00
_cell.angle_beta   90.00
_cell.angle_gamma   90.00
#
_symmetry.space_group_name_H-M   'P 1'
#
loop_
_entity.id
_entity.type
_entity.pdbx_description
1 polymer ?
#
loop_
_entity_poly.entity_id
_entity_poly.type
_entity_poly.pdbx_seq_one_letter_code
_entity_poly.pdbx_strand_id
1 'polypeptide(L)'
;MFPKKIKACILFLLLTVPAALGAVWCAKHAYRYHLAVHPLPYSPEQGALLEKHRQDKRNARLNPHAPVLFLGSSTMEFWLKEGKHSWETWFSPLGCLNLGTRSETTGNLLWRLNDGLTSPLAPRINVLYSGVNNLGVQKSLGWTAFQGNVAIVKKIREIYSPETTAIIVIPPLIAQKGSRMETFRNCLLQHDFGENVHVLPLHFFLPGKDASLYTWDGLHLNALGYEAISPPLFRFLQQLLSRSSF
;
A
#
# COMPACT_ATOMS: atom_id res chain seq x y z
N MET A 1 43.37 2.71 39.63
CA MET A 1 43.65 1.79 38.51
C MET A 1 42.76 0.56 38.69
N PHE A 2 41.81 0.25 37.79
CA PHE A 2 40.90 -0.90 37.98
C PHE A 2 41.65 -2.23 37.88
N PRO A 3 41.32 -3.23 38.74
CA PRO A 3 41.89 -4.57 38.67
C PRO A 3 41.73 -5.21 37.29
N LYS A 4 42.67 -6.03 36.83
CA LYS A 4 42.68 -6.68 35.51
C LYS A 4 41.37 -7.43 35.22
N LYS A 5 40.76 -8.10 36.21
CA LYS A 5 39.48 -8.81 36.10
C LYS A 5 38.32 -7.86 35.78
N ILE A 6 38.27 -6.67 36.37
CA ILE A 6 37.22 -5.68 36.11
C ILE A 6 37.38 -5.12 34.69
N LYS A 7 38.60 -4.86 34.23
CA LYS A 7 38.86 -4.43 32.85
C LYS A 7 38.39 -5.48 31.81
N ALA A 8 38.66 -6.77 32.09
CA ALA A 8 38.21 -7.86 31.22
C ALA A 8 36.66 -7.98 31.17
N CYS A 9 35.99 -7.85 32.31
CA CYS A 9 34.53 -7.86 32.36
C CYS A 9 33.92 -6.65 31.60
N ILE A 10 34.49 -5.46 31.76
CA ILE A 10 34.03 -4.27 31.03
C ILE A 10 34.24 -4.44 29.54
N LEU A 11 35.40 -4.93 29.10
CA LEU A 11 35.67 -5.20 27.68
C LEU A 11 34.70 -6.25 27.09
N PHE A 12 34.45 -7.32 27.82
CA PHE A 12 33.48 -8.35 27.45
C PHE A 12 32.09 -7.77 27.28
N LEU A 13 31.59 -6.96 28.21
CA LEU A 13 30.28 -6.29 28.12
C LEU A 13 30.23 -5.29 26.95
N LEU A 14 31.31 -4.54 26.71
CA LEU A 14 31.38 -3.58 25.59
C LEU A 14 31.32 -4.26 24.22
N LEU A 15 31.71 -5.52 24.09
CA LEU A 15 31.69 -6.28 22.85
C LEU A 15 30.38 -7.08 22.70
N THR A 16 29.94 -7.74 23.79
CA THR A 16 28.77 -8.65 23.72
C THR A 16 27.43 -7.93 23.69
N VAL A 17 27.30 -6.83 24.44
CA VAL A 17 26.03 -6.08 24.48
C VAL A 17 25.68 -5.46 23.12
N PRO A 18 26.58 -4.75 22.41
CA PRO A 18 26.30 -4.24 21.08
C PRO A 18 25.97 -5.34 20.06
N ALA A 19 26.69 -6.48 20.13
CA ALA A 19 26.43 -7.62 19.25
C ALA A 19 25.03 -8.22 19.49
N ALA A 20 24.63 -8.39 20.76
CA ALA A 20 23.30 -8.86 21.12
C ALA A 20 22.20 -7.89 20.68
N LEU A 21 22.39 -6.58 20.90
CA LEU A 21 21.45 -5.55 20.43
C LEU A 21 21.33 -5.54 18.89
N GLY A 22 22.46 -5.69 18.19
CA GLY A 22 22.50 -5.81 16.74
C GLY A 22 21.72 -7.04 16.25
N ALA A 23 21.89 -8.19 16.88
CA ALA A 23 21.17 -9.41 16.55
C ALA A 23 19.64 -9.26 16.75
N VAL A 24 19.22 -8.66 17.86
CA VAL A 24 17.82 -8.36 18.14
C VAL A 24 17.24 -7.39 17.09
N TRP A 25 18.00 -6.37 16.73
CA TRP A 25 17.60 -5.42 15.70
C TRP A 25 17.41 -6.12 14.34
N CYS A 26 18.36 -6.95 13.91
CA CYS A 26 18.30 -7.73 12.68
C CYS A 26 17.09 -8.67 12.68
N ALA A 27 16.87 -9.43 13.74
CA ALA A 27 15.74 -10.35 13.88
C ALA A 27 14.39 -9.61 13.76
N LYS A 28 14.27 -8.46 14.42
CA LYS A 28 13.07 -7.61 14.35
C LYS A 28 12.79 -7.11 12.94
N HIS A 29 13.81 -6.70 12.20
CA HIS A 29 13.63 -6.22 10.82
C HIS A 29 13.38 -7.36 9.84
N ALA A 30 14.01 -8.53 10.03
CA ALA A 30 13.71 -9.73 9.26
C ALA A 30 12.26 -10.19 9.46
N TYR A 31 11.76 -10.17 10.69
CA TYR A 31 10.35 -10.48 10.99
C TYR A 31 9.39 -9.49 10.32
N ARG A 32 9.66 -8.18 10.40
CA ARG A 32 8.83 -7.15 9.73
C ARG A 32 8.85 -7.29 8.21
N TYR A 33 10.00 -7.64 7.64
CA TYR A 33 10.12 -7.95 6.23
C TYR A 33 9.23 -9.13 5.86
N HIS A 34 9.31 -10.23 6.63
CA HIS A 34 8.45 -11.39 6.43
C HIS A 34 6.96 -11.00 6.43
N LEU A 35 6.51 -10.22 7.41
CA LEU A 35 5.12 -9.75 7.48
C LEU A 35 4.71 -8.88 6.29
N ALA A 36 5.64 -8.20 5.64
CA ALA A 36 5.35 -7.32 4.52
C ALA A 36 5.22 -8.06 3.18
N VAL A 37 5.99 -9.14 2.98
CA VAL A 37 6.11 -9.83 1.68
C VAL A 37 5.40 -11.18 1.62
N HIS A 38 4.81 -11.64 2.73
CA HIS A 38 4.04 -12.88 2.79
C HIS A 38 2.58 -12.61 3.18
N PRO A 39 1.65 -13.48 2.77
CA PRO A 39 0.24 -13.38 3.17
C PRO A 39 0.09 -13.38 4.68
N LEU A 40 -0.59 -12.36 5.20
CA LEU A 40 -0.86 -12.17 6.63
C LEU A 40 -2.37 -12.09 6.84
N PRO A 41 -3.04 -13.16 7.29
CA PRO A 41 -4.48 -13.11 7.58
C PRO A 41 -4.79 -12.12 8.70
N TYR A 42 -6.00 -11.60 8.70
CA TYR A 42 -6.53 -10.87 9.87
C TYR A 42 -6.70 -11.81 11.04
N SER A 43 -6.37 -11.34 12.24
CA SER A 43 -6.62 -12.10 13.46
C SER A 43 -8.12 -12.13 13.81
N PRO A 44 -8.60 -13.10 14.63
CA PRO A 44 -9.99 -13.14 15.07
C PRO A 44 -10.48 -11.84 15.72
N GLU A 45 -9.61 -11.13 16.45
CA GLU A 45 -9.89 -9.85 17.09
C GLU A 45 -10.14 -8.73 16.07
N GLN A 46 -9.70 -8.91 14.83
CA GLN A 46 -9.94 -8.01 13.69
C GLN A 46 -11.24 -8.37 12.94
N GLY A 47 -12.26 -8.85 13.64
CA GLY A 47 -13.53 -9.33 13.07
C GLY A 47 -14.20 -8.38 12.08
N ALA A 48 -14.13 -7.05 12.33
CA ALA A 48 -14.66 -6.05 11.41
C ALA A 48 -13.91 -6.03 10.05
N LEU A 49 -12.60 -6.29 10.03
CA LEU A 49 -11.81 -6.37 8.81
C LEU A 49 -12.05 -7.69 8.06
N LEU A 50 -12.27 -8.78 8.80
CA LEU A 50 -12.70 -10.06 8.23
C LEU A 50 -14.07 -9.94 7.56
N GLU A 51 -15.04 -9.27 8.20
CA GLU A 51 -16.35 -9.05 7.59
C GLU A 51 -16.28 -8.12 6.40
N LYS A 52 -15.47 -7.06 6.47
CA LYS A 52 -15.17 -6.19 5.29
C LYS A 52 -14.63 -7.03 4.13
N HIS A 53 -13.69 -7.94 4.38
CA HIS A 53 -13.16 -8.82 3.33
C HIS A 53 -14.24 -9.72 2.72
N ARG A 54 -15.13 -10.33 3.54
CA ARG A 54 -16.26 -11.10 3.03
C ARG A 54 -17.20 -10.25 2.19
N GLN A 55 -17.49 -9.02 2.62
CA GLN A 55 -18.31 -8.08 1.88
C GLN A 55 -17.66 -7.69 0.54
N ASP A 56 -16.35 -7.45 0.52
CA ASP A 56 -15.62 -7.15 -0.70
C ASP A 56 -15.63 -8.31 -1.70
N LYS A 57 -15.52 -9.55 -1.23
CA LYS A 57 -15.70 -10.74 -2.08
C LYS A 57 -17.13 -10.83 -2.64
N ARG A 58 -18.17 -10.47 -1.87
CA ARG A 58 -19.55 -10.39 -2.37
C ARG A 58 -19.67 -9.29 -3.42
N ASN A 59 -19.11 -8.10 -3.17
CA ASN A 59 -19.13 -6.99 -4.11
C ASN A 59 -18.41 -7.33 -5.42
N ALA A 60 -17.28 -8.03 -5.36
CA ALA A 60 -16.57 -8.52 -6.53
C ALA A 60 -17.45 -9.45 -7.39
N ARG A 61 -18.18 -10.39 -6.78
CA ARG A 61 -19.09 -11.31 -7.47
C ARG A 61 -20.30 -10.58 -8.09
N LEU A 62 -20.78 -9.52 -7.46
CA LEU A 62 -21.90 -8.72 -7.97
C LEU A 62 -21.49 -7.78 -9.11
N ASN A 63 -20.17 -7.52 -9.28
CA ASN A 63 -19.64 -6.63 -10.30
C ASN A 63 -18.57 -7.34 -11.16
N PRO A 64 -18.89 -8.48 -11.80
CA PRO A 64 -17.90 -9.34 -12.46
C PRO A 64 -17.21 -8.67 -13.67
N HIS A 65 -17.79 -7.60 -14.19
CA HIS A 65 -17.27 -6.86 -15.35
C HIS A 65 -16.61 -5.52 -14.97
N ALA A 66 -16.28 -5.29 -13.69
CA ALA A 66 -15.61 -4.07 -13.27
C ALA A 66 -14.27 -3.91 -14.00
N PRO A 67 -14.09 -2.88 -14.84
CA PRO A 67 -12.89 -2.72 -15.65
C PRO A 67 -11.69 -2.23 -14.84
N VAL A 68 -11.94 -1.59 -13.70
CA VAL A 68 -10.90 -1.01 -12.83
C VAL A 68 -11.14 -1.39 -11.39
N LEU A 69 -10.14 -1.94 -10.72
CA LEU A 69 -10.16 -2.24 -9.29
C LEU A 69 -9.27 -1.25 -8.52
N PHE A 70 -9.79 -0.74 -7.40
CA PHE A 70 -9.02 0.02 -6.44
C PHE A 70 -8.68 -0.89 -5.26
N LEU A 71 -7.39 -1.13 -5.04
CA LEU A 71 -6.84 -2.04 -4.03
C LEU A 71 -5.95 -1.28 -3.06
N GLY A 72 -6.01 -1.61 -1.78
CA GLY A 72 -5.12 -1.04 -0.78
C GLY A 72 -5.82 -0.56 0.48
N SER A 73 -5.19 0.38 1.16
CA SER A 73 -5.54 0.74 2.54
C SER A 73 -6.64 1.83 2.66
N SER A 74 -6.66 2.51 3.80
CA SER A 74 -7.68 3.53 4.13
C SER A 74 -7.85 4.62 3.07
N THR A 75 -6.78 5.07 2.43
CA THR A 75 -6.88 6.06 1.35
C THR A 75 -7.77 5.57 0.20
N MET A 76 -7.75 4.27 -0.12
CA MET A 76 -8.67 3.69 -1.10
C MET A 76 -10.09 3.58 -0.53
N GLU A 77 -10.26 3.02 0.68
CA GLU A 77 -11.57 2.90 1.31
C GLU A 77 -12.27 4.27 1.44
N PHE A 78 -11.52 5.31 1.78
CA PHE A 78 -12.10 6.62 2.08
C PHE A 78 -12.52 7.43 0.84
N TRP A 79 -12.15 6.98 -0.37
CA TRP A 79 -12.83 7.49 -1.57
C TRP A 79 -14.35 7.26 -1.55
N LEU A 80 -14.81 6.22 -0.83
CA LEU A 80 -16.24 5.97 -0.65
C LEU A 80 -16.86 6.71 0.53
N LYS A 81 -16.09 7.52 1.26
CA LYS A 81 -16.50 8.32 2.43
C LYS A 81 -16.19 9.79 2.21
N GLU A 82 -15.02 10.24 2.64
CA GLU A 82 -14.56 11.63 2.50
C GLU A 82 -14.48 12.05 1.03
N GLY A 83 -14.07 11.13 0.15
CA GLY A 83 -13.98 11.32 -1.30
C GLY A 83 -15.26 10.92 -2.08
N LYS A 84 -16.39 10.72 -1.41
CA LYS A 84 -17.61 10.17 -2.04
C LYS A 84 -18.04 10.94 -3.29
N HIS A 85 -18.08 12.27 -3.21
CA HIS A 85 -18.44 13.11 -4.36
C HIS A 85 -17.48 12.88 -5.53
N SER A 86 -16.16 12.88 -5.29
CA SER A 86 -15.16 12.59 -6.32
C SER A 86 -15.28 11.18 -6.89
N TRP A 87 -15.62 10.19 -6.04
CA TRP A 87 -15.85 8.82 -6.50
C TRP A 87 -17.05 8.73 -7.45
N GLU A 88 -18.17 9.31 -7.05
CA GLU A 88 -19.43 9.33 -7.82
C GLU A 88 -19.28 10.11 -9.13
N THR A 89 -18.48 11.18 -9.14
CA THR A 89 -18.22 12.01 -10.32
C THR A 89 -17.29 11.33 -11.34
N TRP A 90 -16.19 10.73 -10.87
CA TRP A 90 -15.10 10.34 -11.76
C TRP A 90 -14.99 8.82 -11.99
N PHE A 91 -15.22 7.99 -10.98
CA PHE A 91 -14.88 6.56 -11.03
C PHE A 91 -16.12 5.66 -11.14
N SER A 92 -17.21 6.00 -10.48
CA SER A 92 -18.45 5.25 -10.54
C SER A 92 -19.01 5.15 -11.97
N PRO A 93 -19.01 6.22 -12.80
CA PRO A 93 -19.48 6.13 -14.19
C PRO A 93 -18.61 5.23 -15.07
N LEU A 94 -17.35 4.98 -14.72
CA LEU A 94 -16.48 4.03 -15.40
C LEU A 94 -16.73 2.56 -14.97
N GLY A 95 -17.61 2.32 -14.01
CA GLY A 95 -17.80 0.99 -13.42
C GLY A 95 -16.66 0.53 -12.54
N CYS A 96 -15.86 1.46 -11.99
CA CYS A 96 -14.77 1.12 -11.07
C CYS A 96 -15.29 0.46 -9.81
N LEU A 97 -14.56 -0.55 -9.28
CA LEU A 97 -14.87 -1.22 -8.03
C LEU A 97 -13.79 -0.94 -6.99
N ASN A 98 -14.21 -0.43 -5.83
CA ASN A 98 -13.30 -0.14 -4.72
C ASN A 98 -13.33 -1.28 -3.69
N LEU A 99 -12.19 -1.93 -3.53
CA LEU A 99 -11.93 -3.03 -2.58
C LEU A 99 -10.91 -2.63 -1.51
N GLY A 100 -10.70 -1.32 -1.30
CA GLY A 100 -9.82 -0.79 -0.27
C GLY A 100 -10.31 -1.11 1.13
N THR A 101 -9.36 -1.34 2.06
CA THR A 101 -9.66 -1.66 3.46
C THR A 101 -8.72 -0.92 4.40
N ARG A 102 -9.30 -0.12 5.30
CA ARG A 102 -8.52 0.62 6.32
C ARG A 102 -7.61 -0.29 7.12
N SER A 103 -6.52 0.28 7.61
CA SER A 103 -5.49 -0.40 8.42
C SER A 103 -4.78 -1.57 7.71
N GLU A 104 -5.08 -1.84 6.44
CA GLU A 104 -4.49 -2.91 5.67
C GLU A 104 -3.00 -2.69 5.45
N THR A 105 -2.19 -3.71 5.76
CA THR A 105 -0.78 -3.79 5.41
C THR A 105 -0.59 -4.53 4.09
N THR A 106 0.61 -4.51 3.53
CA THR A 106 0.91 -5.26 2.30
C THR A 106 0.69 -6.76 2.47
N GLY A 107 1.04 -7.33 3.63
CA GLY A 107 0.79 -8.73 3.94
C GLY A 107 -0.70 -9.08 4.02
N ASN A 108 -1.54 -8.18 4.57
CA ASN A 108 -2.98 -8.38 4.59
C ASN A 108 -3.57 -8.38 3.17
N LEU A 109 -3.14 -7.44 2.31
CA LEU A 109 -3.60 -7.42 0.91
C LEU A 109 -3.16 -8.68 0.15
N LEU A 110 -1.92 -9.15 0.36
CA LEU A 110 -1.45 -10.42 -0.20
C LEU A 110 -2.33 -11.61 0.23
N TRP A 111 -2.69 -11.65 1.51
CA TRP A 111 -3.61 -12.67 2.02
C TRP A 111 -4.98 -12.58 1.36
N ARG A 112 -5.57 -11.38 1.28
CA ARG A 112 -6.89 -11.17 0.64
C ARG A 112 -6.88 -11.58 -0.84
N LEU A 113 -5.82 -11.27 -1.58
CA LEU A 113 -5.65 -11.70 -2.97
C LEU A 113 -5.57 -13.22 -3.08
N ASN A 114 -4.80 -13.87 -2.19
CA ASN A 114 -4.72 -15.35 -2.13
C ASN A 114 -6.05 -16.01 -1.76
N ASP A 115 -6.85 -15.36 -0.90
CA ASP A 115 -8.18 -15.84 -0.51
C ASP A 115 -9.28 -15.49 -1.55
N GLY A 116 -8.88 -15.11 -2.76
CA GLY A 116 -9.80 -14.90 -3.88
C GLY A 116 -10.61 -13.60 -3.80
N LEU A 117 -10.03 -12.52 -3.23
CA LEU A 117 -10.65 -11.19 -3.17
C LEU A 117 -11.18 -10.75 -4.55
N THR A 118 -10.40 -11.00 -5.59
CA THR A 118 -10.68 -10.52 -6.94
C THR A 118 -11.26 -11.59 -7.88
N SER A 119 -11.60 -12.76 -7.35
CA SER A 119 -12.25 -13.82 -8.15
C SER A 119 -13.78 -13.61 -8.17
N PRO A 120 -14.46 -13.61 -9.31
CA PRO A 120 -14.01 -13.99 -10.67
C PRO A 120 -13.67 -12.79 -11.60
N LEU A 121 -13.24 -11.67 -11.06
CA LEU A 121 -13.00 -10.45 -11.84
C LEU A 121 -11.88 -10.61 -12.89
N ALA A 122 -12.01 -9.88 -14.00
CA ALA A 122 -10.98 -9.74 -15.03
C ALA A 122 -10.76 -8.25 -15.35
N PRO A 123 -10.21 -7.47 -14.43
CA PRO A 123 -10.05 -6.03 -14.61
C PRO A 123 -9.00 -5.72 -15.67
N ARG A 124 -9.21 -4.64 -16.41
CA ARG A 124 -8.19 -4.07 -17.29
C ARG A 124 -7.14 -3.26 -16.55
N ILE A 125 -7.47 -2.75 -15.37
CA ILE A 125 -6.56 -1.94 -14.55
C ILE A 125 -6.74 -2.27 -13.06
N ASN A 126 -5.62 -2.43 -12.34
CA ASN A 126 -5.58 -2.44 -10.89
C ASN A 126 -4.88 -1.17 -10.38
N VAL A 127 -5.56 -0.36 -9.58
CA VAL A 127 -5.02 0.83 -8.91
C VAL A 127 -4.60 0.44 -7.49
N LEU A 128 -3.33 0.54 -7.16
CA LEU A 128 -2.74 0.09 -5.90
C LEU A 128 -2.23 1.26 -5.04
N TYR A 129 -2.72 1.37 -3.81
CA TYR A 129 -2.15 2.24 -2.77
C TYR A 129 -2.00 1.45 -1.47
N SER A 130 -0.81 0.94 -1.20
CA SER A 130 -0.54 0.06 -0.06
C SER A 130 0.83 0.36 0.56
N GLY A 131 1.08 -0.09 1.79
CA GLY A 131 2.39 -0.03 2.45
C GLY A 131 2.53 1.07 3.51
N VAL A 132 1.67 2.08 3.54
CA VAL A 132 1.71 3.15 4.56
C VAL A 132 1.52 2.56 5.97
N ASN A 133 0.63 1.59 6.14
CA ASN A 133 0.40 0.92 7.42
C ASN A 133 1.56 0.02 7.87
N ASN A 134 2.37 -0.50 6.96
CA ASN A 134 3.61 -1.18 7.34
C ASN A 134 4.55 -0.23 8.10
N LEU A 135 4.61 1.06 7.71
CA LEU A 135 5.41 2.08 8.40
C LEU A 135 4.77 2.51 9.72
N GLY A 136 3.46 2.76 9.72
CA GLY A 136 2.70 3.25 10.87
C GLY A 136 2.48 2.17 11.93
N VAL A 137 1.83 1.08 11.57
CA VAL A 137 1.40 0.00 12.47
C VAL A 137 2.54 -0.97 12.78
N GLN A 138 3.20 -1.50 11.75
CA GLN A 138 4.27 -2.50 11.92
C GLN A 138 5.64 -1.86 12.24
N LYS A 139 5.76 -0.52 12.15
CA LYS A 139 7.04 0.20 12.36
C LYS A 139 8.17 -0.27 11.44
N SER A 140 7.81 -0.70 10.23
CA SER A 140 8.75 -1.20 9.22
C SER A 140 9.65 -0.09 8.67
N LEU A 141 10.74 -0.49 7.99
CA LEU A 141 11.55 0.41 7.18
C LEU A 141 10.81 0.78 5.89
N GLY A 142 11.15 1.92 5.28
CA GLY A 142 10.59 2.33 3.99
C GLY A 142 10.86 1.31 2.88
N TRP A 143 12.07 0.77 2.85
CA TRP A 143 12.44 -0.32 1.93
C TRP A 143 11.59 -1.58 2.13
N THR A 144 11.26 -1.95 3.37
CA THR A 144 10.39 -3.09 3.67
C THR A 144 8.98 -2.91 3.12
N ALA A 145 8.40 -1.71 3.28
CA ALA A 145 7.10 -1.38 2.71
C ALA A 145 7.11 -1.40 1.16
N PHE A 146 8.21 -0.94 0.56
CA PHE A 146 8.44 -1.04 -0.88
C PHE A 146 8.46 -2.51 -1.34
N GLN A 147 9.22 -3.39 -0.69
CA GLN A 147 9.26 -4.83 -1.01
C GLN A 147 7.88 -5.49 -0.91
N GLY A 148 7.05 -5.05 0.04
CA GLY A 148 5.66 -5.47 0.12
C GLY A 148 4.85 -5.09 -1.11
N ASN A 149 5.06 -3.90 -1.68
CA ASN A 149 4.42 -3.50 -2.96
C ASN A 149 4.94 -4.33 -4.14
N VAL A 150 6.24 -4.61 -4.20
CA VAL A 150 6.81 -5.54 -5.21
C VAL A 150 6.12 -6.91 -5.13
N ALA A 151 5.94 -7.45 -3.92
CA ALA A 151 5.25 -8.73 -3.72
C ALA A 151 3.78 -8.67 -4.17
N ILE A 152 3.06 -7.55 -3.91
CA ILE A 152 1.67 -7.38 -4.37
C ILE A 152 1.61 -7.30 -5.89
N VAL A 153 2.48 -6.51 -6.54
CA VAL A 153 2.55 -6.43 -8.00
C VAL A 153 2.80 -7.81 -8.61
N LYS A 154 3.76 -8.56 -8.06
CA LYS A 154 4.01 -9.96 -8.47
C LYS A 154 2.76 -10.81 -8.30
N LYS A 155 2.05 -10.70 -7.16
CA LYS A 155 0.82 -11.46 -6.93
C LYS A 155 -0.30 -11.11 -7.90
N ILE A 156 -0.47 -9.84 -8.25
CA ILE A 156 -1.45 -9.41 -9.26
C ILE A 156 -1.06 -10.02 -10.63
N ARG A 157 0.24 -10.09 -10.96
CA ARG A 157 0.73 -10.73 -12.20
C ARG A 157 0.56 -12.26 -12.22
N GLU A 158 0.55 -12.92 -11.06
CA GLU A 158 0.19 -14.34 -10.96
C GLU A 158 -1.31 -14.59 -11.21
N ILE A 159 -2.16 -13.60 -10.93
CA ILE A 159 -3.62 -13.68 -11.13
C ILE A 159 -4.01 -13.24 -12.54
N TYR A 160 -3.37 -12.19 -13.06
CA TYR A 160 -3.70 -11.54 -14.32
C TYR A 160 -2.48 -11.37 -15.21
N SER A 161 -2.65 -11.70 -16.50
CA SER A 161 -1.59 -11.52 -17.51
C SER A 161 -1.24 -10.03 -17.72
N PRO A 162 0.04 -9.69 -17.94
CA PRO A 162 0.46 -8.33 -18.32
C PRO A 162 -0.20 -7.83 -19.60
N GLU A 163 -0.52 -8.72 -20.54
CA GLU A 163 -1.14 -8.37 -21.81
C GLU A 163 -2.59 -7.93 -21.67
N THR A 164 -3.26 -8.31 -20.59
CA THR A 164 -4.69 -8.02 -20.37
C THR A 164 -4.94 -7.01 -19.27
N THR A 165 -3.97 -6.78 -18.37
CA THR A 165 -4.19 -5.97 -17.18
C THR A 165 -3.00 -5.05 -16.88
N ALA A 166 -3.26 -3.74 -16.80
CA ALA A 166 -2.29 -2.77 -16.27
C ALA A 166 -2.37 -2.67 -14.74
N ILE A 167 -1.27 -2.25 -14.12
CA ILE A 167 -1.20 -1.92 -12.70
C ILE A 167 -0.74 -0.48 -12.55
N ILE A 168 -1.48 0.31 -11.78
CA ILE A 168 -1.09 1.66 -11.38
C ILE A 168 -0.70 1.62 -9.92
N VAL A 169 0.58 1.88 -9.61
CA VAL A 169 1.07 2.01 -8.24
C VAL A 169 1.11 3.49 -7.87
N ILE A 170 0.40 3.85 -6.80
CA ILE A 170 0.39 5.22 -6.28
C ILE A 170 1.35 5.29 -5.08
N PRO A 171 2.45 6.08 -5.18
CA PRO A 171 3.35 6.31 -4.04
C PRO A 171 2.66 7.08 -2.91
N PRO A 172 3.20 7.02 -1.67
CA PRO A 172 2.66 7.77 -0.54
C PRO A 172 2.37 9.24 -0.88
N LEU A 173 1.15 9.67 -0.61
CA LEU A 173 0.69 11.04 -0.89
C LEU A 173 1.38 12.07 0.00
N ILE A 174 1.70 11.69 1.24
CA ILE A 174 2.49 12.50 2.18
C ILE A 174 3.83 11.83 2.43
N ALA A 175 4.90 12.62 2.37
CA ALA A 175 6.21 12.20 2.87
C ALA A 175 6.95 13.39 3.48
N GLN A 176 7.46 13.21 4.68
CA GLN A 176 8.35 14.17 5.32
C GLN A 176 9.79 13.87 4.91
N LYS A 177 10.59 14.91 4.62
CA LYS A 177 12.00 14.78 4.28
C LYS A 177 12.76 14.00 5.36
N GLY A 178 13.64 13.07 4.94
CA GLY A 178 14.40 12.20 5.83
C GLY A 178 13.59 11.10 6.52
N SER A 179 12.28 10.98 6.23
CA SER A 179 11.41 9.99 6.86
C SER A 179 11.45 8.63 6.16
N ARG A 180 11.00 7.59 6.89
CA ARG A 180 10.77 6.26 6.28
C ARG A 180 9.74 6.31 5.14
N MET A 181 8.81 7.24 5.22
CA MET A 181 7.79 7.48 4.19
C MET A 181 8.44 8.02 2.90
N GLU A 182 9.40 8.93 3.02
CA GLU A 182 10.16 9.43 1.88
C GLU A 182 11.01 8.31 1.24
N THR A 183 11.71 7.51 2.04
CA THR A 183 12.44 6.34 1.55
C THR A 183 11.50 5.41 0.76
N PHE A 184 10.33 5.11 1.30
CA PHE A 184 9.33 4.28 0.65
C PHE A 184 8.88 4.87 -0.70
N ARG A 185 8.53 6.18 -0.71
CA ARG A 185 8.15 6.90 -1.93
C ARG A 185 9.25 6.83 -2.99
N ASN A 186 10.49 7.14 -2.61
CA ASN A 186 11.62 7.17 -3.54
C ASN A 186 11.92 5.78 -4.12
N CYS A 187 11.83 4.71 -3.32
CA CYS A 187 11.96 3.35 -3.82
C CYS A 187 10.90 3.03 -4.88
N LEU A 188 9.63 3.41 -4.66
CA LEU A 188 8.57 3.19 -5.65
C LEU A 188 8.80 3.99 -6.94
N LEU A 189 9.21 5.26 -6.82
CA LEU A 189 9.43 6.15 -7.98
C LEU A 189 10.63 5.74 -8.85
N GLN A 190 11.63 5.09 -8.26
CA GLN A 190 12.88 4.71 -8.94
C GLN A 190 12.87 3.27 -9.47
N HIS A 191 11.89 2.45 -9.04
CA HIS A 191 11.85 1.05 -9.39
C HIS A 191 11.15 0.82 -10.74
N ASP A 192 11.78 0.04 -11.59
CA ASP A 192 11.15 -0.51 -12.79
C ASP A 192 10.39 -1.79 -12.41
N PHE A 193 9.08 -1.71 -12.41
CA PHE A 193 8.19 -2.83 -12.13
C PHE A 193 7.93 -3.72 -13.35
N GLY A 194 8.48 -3.37 -14.52
CA GLY A 194 8.28 -4.08 -15.77
C GLY A 194 7.00 -3.68 -16.52
N GLU A 195 6.64 -4.50 -17.49
CA GLU A 195 5.61 -4.21 -18.48
C GLU A 195 4.23 -3.94 -17.87
N ASN A 196 3.54 -2.92 -18.41
CA ASN A 196 2.20 -2.49 -18.01
C ASN A 196 2.04 -2.22 -16.49
N VAL A 197 3.14 -1.82 -15.82
CA VAL A 197 3.09 -1.28 -14.46
C VAL A 197 3.52 0.19 -14.48
N HIS A 198 2.65 1.06 -14.00
CA HIS A 198 2.84 2.50 -14.03
C HIS A 198 2.91 3.04 -12.61
N VAL A 199 3.95 3.80 -12.27
CA VAL A 199 4.01 4.54 -11.02
C VAL A 199 3.43 5.94 -11.24
N LEU A 200 2.30 6.25 -10.61
CA LEU A 200 1.60 7.52 -10.78
C LEU A 200 1.78 8.42 -9.54
N PRO A 201 2.61 9.47 -9.62
CA PRO A 201 2.97 10.31 -8.47
C PRO A 201 1.90 11.37 -8.15
N LEU A 202 0.71 10.96 -7.71
CA LEU A 202 -0.42 11.84 -7.39
C LEU A 202 -0.11 12.90 -6.33
N HIS A 203 0.93 12.72 -5.51
CA HIS A 203 1.36 13.72 -4.53
C HIS A 203 1.76 15.07 -5.15
N PHE A 204 2.11 15.14 -6.44
CA PHE A 204 2.36 16.40 -7.13
C PHE A 204 1.11 17.27 -7.30
N PHE A 205 -0.08 16.69 -7.19
CA PHE A 205 -1.35 17.40 -7.25
C PHE A 205 -1.85 17.85 -5.86
N LEU A 206 -1.07 17.60 -4.82
CA LEU A 206 -1.33 18.04 -3.45
C LEU A 206 -0.28 19.10 -3.10
N PRO A 207 -0.59 20.39 -3.25
CA PRO A 207 0.40 21.46 -3.04
C PRO A 207 0.87 21.48 -1.59
N GLY A 208 2.13 21.12 -1.39
CA GLY A 208 2.83 21.25 -0.13
C GLY A 208 2.19 20.49 1.04
N LYS A 209 2.33 21.05 2.24
CA LYS A 209 1.66 20.58 3.46
C LYS A 209 0.38 21.39 3.71
N ASP A 210 -0.42 21.61 2.68
CA ASP A 210 -1.68 22.33 2.85
C ASP A 210 -2.63 21.50 3.71
N ALA A 211 -2.74 21.87 4.97
CA ALA A 211 -3.60 21.18 5.94
C ALA A 211 -5.07 21.18 5.52
N SER A 212 -5.48 22.08 4.62
CA SER A 212 -6.85 22.16 4.12
C SER A 212 -7.25 20.95 3.26
N LEU A 213 -6.29 20.17 2.75
CA LEU A 213 -6.52 18.97 1.92
C LEU A 213 -6.60 17.68 2.73
N TYR A 214 -6.38 17.74 4.04
CA TYR A 214 -6.32 16.57 4.91
C TYR A 214 -7.36 16.65 6.03
N THR A 215 -7.69 15.50 6.57
CA THR A 215 -8.49 15.41 7.80
C THR A 215 -7.64 15.87 9.00
N TRP A 216 -8.27 16.00 10.16
CA TRP A 216 -7.64 16.45 11.40
C TRP A 216 -6.36 15.67 11.79
N ASP A 217 -6.20 14.44 11.29
CA ASP A 217 -5.04 13.59 11.59
C ASP A 217 -3.80 13.93 10.72
N GLY A 218 -3.96 14.80 9.72
CA GLY A 218 -2.88 15.21 8.81
C GLY A 218 -2.32 14.06 7.94
N LEU A 219 -3.02 12.93 7.89
CA LEU A 219 -2.63 11.74 7.13
C LEU A 219 -3.61 11.40 6.01
N HIS A 220 -4.91 11.39 6.34
CA HIS A 220 -5.95 11.06 5.38
C HIS A 220 -6.42 12.30 4.64
N LEU A 221 -6.74 12.13 3.35
CA LEU A 221 -7.33 13.21 2.55
C LEU A 221 -8.77 13.47 3.01
N ASN A 222 -9.17 14.73 3.00
CA ASN A 222 -10.56 15.15 3.07
C ASN A 222 -11.17 15.28 1.67
N ALA A 223 -12.39 15.78 1.53
CA ALA A 223 -13.09 15.94 0.25
C ALA A 223 -12.26 16.72 -0.77
N LEU A 224 -11.65 17.86 -0.36
CA LEU A 224 -10.81 18.68 -1.24
C LEU A 224 -9.54 17.95 -1.70
N GLY A 225 -8.93 17.16 -0.81
CA GLY A 225 -7.77 16.35 -1.15
C GLY A 225 -8.12 15.28 -2.21
N TYR A 226 -9.27 14.64 -2.08
CA TYR A 226 -9.76 13.70 -3.10
C TYR A 226 -10.11 14.39 -4.41
N GLU A 227 -10.70 15.58 -4.38
CA GLU A 227 -10.97 16.40 -5.56
C GLU A 227 -9.67 16.77 -6.30
N ALA A 228 -8.60 17.05 -5.59
CA ALA A 228 -7.33 17.39 -6.19
C ALA A 228 -6.68 16.22 -6.95
N ILE A 229 -6.78 14.98 -6.45
CA ILE A 229 -6.12 13.81 -7.04
C ILE A 229 -6.99 13.00 -8.00
N SER A 230 -8.31 13.16 -7.96
CA SER A 230 -9.21 12.35 -8.78
C SER A 230 -9.15 12.69 -10.29
N PRO A 231 -9.13 13.96 -10.74
CA PRO A 231 -9.04 14.27 -12.17
C PRO A 231 -7.75 13.77 -12.85
N PRO A 232 -6.55 13.93 -12.27
CA PRO A 232 -5.34 13.38 -12.88
C PRO A 232 -5.35 11.85 -12.95
N LEU A 233 -5.82 11.15 -11.90
CA LEU A 233 -5.97 9.70 -11.94
C LEU A 233 -7.00 9.28 -13.00
N PHE A 234 -8.15 9.93 -13.06
CA PHE A 234 -9.20 9.65 -14.04
C PHE A 234 -8.70 9.79 -15.48
N ARG A 235 -7.99 10.89 -15.81
CA ARG A 235 -7.39 11.07 -17.14
C ARG A 235 -6.42 9.94 -17.49
N PHE A 236 -5.63 9.51 -16.54
CA PHE A 236 -4.69 8.41 -16.76
C PHE A 236 -5.42 7.07 -16.97
N LEU A 237 -6.49 6.80 -16.20
CA LEU A 237 -7.34 5.63 -16.41
C LEU A 237 -7.97 5.63 -17.81
N GLN A 238 -8.51 6.77 -18.25
CA GLN A 238 -9.09 6.88 -19.59
C GLN A 238 -8.06 6.61 -20.69
N GLN A 239 -6.83 7.13 -20.55
CA GLN A 239 -5.75 6.86 -21.51
C GLN A 239 -5.42 5.37 -21.60
N LEU A 240 -5.37 4.65 -20.47
CA LEU A 240 -5.12 3.22 -20.48
C LEU A 240 -6.33 2.42 -21.02
N LEU A 241 -7.54 2.80 -20.66
CA LEU A 241 -8.76 2.14 -21.13
C LEU A 241 -9.01 2.35 -22.64
N SER A 242 -8.55 3.46 -23.22
CA SER A 242 -8.70 3.75 -24.65
C SER A 242 -7.69 3.01 -25.54
N ARG A 243 -6.60 2.51 -24.99
CA ARG A 243 -5.64 1.67 -25.73
C ARG A 243 -6.32 0.34 -26.06
N SER A 244 -6.68 0.17 -27.32
CA SER A 244 -7.54 -0.92 -27.83
C SER A 244 -6.88 -2.31 -27.89
N SER A 245 -5.74 -2.50 -27.27
CA SER A 245 -5.02 -3.78 -27.24
C SER A 245 -4.19 -3.89 -25.98
N PHE A 246 -4.72 -4.55 -25.03
CA PHE A 246 -3.94 -5.44 -24.21
C PHE A 246 -4.20 -6.83 -24.76
#